data_690bc4e2bb29f649c829506644ba1ee1
#
_entry.id   690bc4e2bb29f649c829506644ba1ee1
#
_cell.length_a   1.000
_cell.length_b   1.000
_cell.length_c   1.000
_cell.angle_alpha   90.00
_cell.angle_beta   90.00
_cell.angle_gamma   90.00
#
_symmetry.space_group_name_H-M   'P 1'
#
loop_
_entity.id
_entity.type
_entity.pdbx_description
1 polymer ?
#
loop_
_entity_poly.entity_id
_entity_poly.type
_entity_poly.pdbx_seq_one_letter_code
_entity_poly.pdbx_strand_id
1 'polypeptide(L)'
;MGCYARKLGLPGKGIMNTSKGLLAAVLVLTMAGWAQARPAAVKSGETLVKEMYERYAASWYPTVTFTQKSTTFNPDGTTKVETWYEAALLPGKLRIDIGPPGDGNGYLLVDGNVTVFKEGQIKSSVSQVNMLLVLGFDVYKQTPEATLAIAKKEGFDAGKFHEDTWEGKPVYIFGAEKGDLKSKQFWVEKDRMLFVRLLQPDRSDPNKTQDIRFADYRRLGGGWIAALVEVHVDGEKVFSEEYSEIKSDVKLDPAVFDPRQFTSAHWEKP
;
A
#
# COMPACT_ATOMS: atom_id res chain seq x y z
N MET A 1 -4.87 21.47 -75.59
CA MET A 1 -3.91 21.04 -76.60
C MET A 1 -3.51 19.64 -76.24
N GLY A 2 -3.98 18.68 -76.83
CA GLY A 2 -3.98 18.08 -78.14
C GLY A 2 -3.42 16.68 -77.97
N CYS A 3 -4.19 15.71 -78.01
CA CYS A 3 -4.66 14.88 -79.14
C CYS A 3 -3.68 13.76 -79.52
N TYR A 4 -4.20 12.62 -79.63
CA TYR A 4 -4.39 11.55 -80.59
C TYR A 4 -3.62 10.26 -80.31
N ALA A 5 -4.19 9.13 -80.10
CA ALA A 5 -5.14 8.24 -80.78
C ALA A 5 -4.47 7.19 -81.68
N ARG A 6 -5.04 6.01 -81.61
CA ARG A 6 -5.16 4.91 -82.58
C ARG A 6 -4.02 3.90 -82.66
N LYS A 7 -4.23 2.67 -82.96
CA LYS A 7 -5.32 1.73 -83.21
C LYS A 7 -4.75 0.32 -83.48
N LEU A 8 -5.52 -0.72 -83.22
CA LEU A 8 -5.77 -1.94 -83.96
C LEU A 8 -4.82 -3.16 -83.83
N GLY A 9 -5.46 -4.29 -83.57
CA GLY A 9 -5.13 -5.56 -84.09
C GLY A 9 -5.52 -6.77 -83.26
N LEU A 10 -6.72 -7.31 -83.45
CA LEU A 10 -7.10 -8.70 -83.14
C LEU A 10 -6.79 -9.55 -84.42
N PRO A 11 -6.81 -10.93 -84.41
CA PRO A 11 -7.42 -11.92 -83.54
C PRO A 11 -6.57 -13.21 -83.38
N GLY A 12 -7.09 -14.17 -82.57
CA GLY A 12 -6.65 -15.56 -82.72
C GLY A 12 -6.98 -16.49 -81.57
N LYS A 13 -7.93 -17.33 -81.74
CA LYS A 13 -8.48 -18.41 -80.95
C LYS A 13 -7.45 -19.39 -80.40
N GLY A 14 -7.76 -19.91 -79.18
CA GLY A 14 -7.14 -21.14 -78.64
C GLY A 14 -7.76 -21.54 -77.37
N ILE A 15 -8.72 -22.45 -77.41
CA ILE A 15 -9.36 -23.11 -76.31
C ILE A 15 -8.38 -24.16 -75.77
N MET A 16 -8.08 -24.09 -74.46
CA MET A 16 -7.73 -25.30 -73.68
C MET A 16 -8.07 -25.13 -72.22
N ASN A 17 -8.96 -25.99 -71.81
CA ASN A 17 -9.48 -26.20 -70.49
C ASN A 17 -8.40 -26.90 -69.60
N THR A 18 -8.01 -26.32 -68.48
CA THR A 18 -7.39 -27.07 -67.42
C THR A 18 -7.83 -26.49 -66.08
N SER A 19 -8.67 -27.26 -65.41
CA SER A 19 -9.06 -27.11 -64.03
C SER A 19 -7.85 -27.13 -63.10
N LYS A 20 -7.60 -26.02 -62.38
CA LYS A 20 -6.70 -26.00 -61.21
C LYS A 20 -7.54 -25.61 -60.01
N GLY A 21 -7.69 -26.58 -59.08
CA GLY A 21 -8.39 -26.41 -57.83
C GLY A 21 -7.72 -25.37 -56.96
N LEU A 22 -8.52 -24.42 -56.47
CA LEU A 22 -8.14 -23.50 -55.40
C LEU A 22 -8.15 -24.30 -54.10
N LEU A 23 -6.99 -24.62 -53.55
CA LEU A 23 -6.83 -25.01 -52.14
C LEU A 23 -7.03 -23.76 -51.28
N ALA A 24 -8.20 -23.58 -50.70
CA ALA A 24 -8.41 -22.62 -49.63
C ALA A 24 -7.75 -23.14 -48.35
N ALA A 25 -6.58 -22.58 -48.01
CA ALA A 25 -5.95 -22.80 -46.72
C ALA A 25 -6.79 -22.08 -45.65
N VAL A 26 -7.59 -22.83 -44.92
CA VAL A 26 -8.29 -22.35 -43.72
C VAL A 26 -7.25 -22.22 -42.62
N LEU A 27 -6.83 -20.98 -42.34
CA LEU A 27 -5.99 -20.63 -41.19
C LEU A 27 -6.89 -20.71 -39.94
N VAL A 28 -6.86 -21.82 -39.24
CA VAL A 28 -7.50 -21.95 -37.91
C VAL A 28 -6.60 -21.19 -36.94
N LEU A 29 -6.94 -19.92 -36.66
CA LEU A 29 -6.42 -19.18 -35.52
C LEU A 29 -6.95 -19.82 -34.23
N THR A 30 -6.15 -20.70 -33.62
CA THR A 30 -6.38 -21.16 -32.24
C THR A 30 -6.16 -19.96 -31.33
N MET A 31 -7.23 -19.28 -30.94
CA MET A 31 -7.23 -18.38 -29.79
C MET A 31 -6.94 -19.22 -28.56
N ALA A 32 -5.66 -19.35 -28.19
CA ALA A 32 -5.28 -19.80 -26.89
C ALA A 32 -5.78 -18.74 -25.89
N GLY A 33 -6.98 -18.95 -25.37
CA GLY A 33 -7.54 -18.15 -24.30
C GLY A 33 -6.56 -18.22 -23.12
N TRP A 34 -5.92 -17.14 -22.82
CA TRP A 34 -5.20 -16.97 -21.57
C TRP A 34 -6.26 -17.01 -20.47
N ALA A 35 -6.45 -18.18 -19.87
CA ALA A 35 -7.23 -18.33 -18.67
C ALA A 35 -6.46 -17.52 -17.61
N GLN A 36 -6.88 -16.28 -17.38
CA GLN A 36 -6.45 -15.55 -16.19
C GLN A 36 -6.91 -16.39 -15.00
N ALA A 37 -5.95 -16.94 -14.28
CA ALA A 37 -6.22 -17.65 -13.04
C ALA A 37 -7.06 -16.72 -12.15
N ARG A 38 -8.28 -17.15 -11.82
CA ARG A 38 -9.10 -16.41 -10.85
C ARG A 38 -8.30 -16.33 -9.57
N PRO A 39 -8.24 -15.14 -8.93
CA PRO A 39 -7.61 -15.03 -7.62
C PRO A 39 -8.15 -16.11 -6.69
N ALA A 40 -7.27 -16.76 -5.95
CA ALA A 40 -7.69 -17.77 -4.99
C ALA A 40 -8.67 -17.13 -4.00
N ALA A 41 -9.76 -17.81 -3.69
CA ALA A 41 -10.74 -17.27 -2.74
C ALA A 41 -10.04 -17.06 -1.38
N VAL A 42 -10.10 -15.85 -0.84
CA VAL A 42 -9.58 -15.53 0.50
C VAL A 42 -10.46 -16.22 1.54
N LYS A 43 -9.90 -17.19 2.26
CA LYS A 43 -10.62 -18.03 3.23
C LYS A 43 -9.99 -18.07 4.61
N SER A 44 -8.87 -17.41 4.78
CA SER A 44 -8.12 -17.35 6.04
C SER A 44 -7.27 -16.08 6.09
N GLY A 45 -6.77 -15.73 7.27
CA GLY A 45 -5.82 -14.64 7.43
C GLY A 45 -4.53 -14.84 6.63
N GLU A 46 -4.06 -16.07 6.49
CA GLU A 46 -2.89 -16.39 5.67
C GLU A 46 -3.14 -16.08 4.19
N THR A 47 -4.29 -16.53 3.66
CA THR A 47 -4.66 -16.25 2.26
C THR A 47 -4.95 -14.76 2.05
N LEU A 48 -5.43 -14.04 3.06
CA LEU A 48 -5.61 -12.59 3.01
C LEU A 48 -4.28 -11.86 2.84
N VAL A 49 -3.31 -12.12 3.72
CA VAL A 49 -1.98 -11.48 3.65
C VAL A 49 -1.27 -11.82 2.35
N LYS A 50 -1.41 -13.07 1.88
CA LYS A 50 -0.87 -13.49 0.59
C LYS A 50 -1.49 -12.70 -0.57
N GLU A 51 -2.80 -12.54 -0.60
CA GLU A 51 -3.50 -11.81 -1.67
C GLU A 51 -3.14 -10.30 -1.65
N MET A 52 -2.99 -9.68 -0.47
CA MET A 52 -2.50 -8.30 -0.34
C MET A 52 -1.12 -8.15 -0.99
N TYR A 53 -0.19 -9.05 -0.70
CA TYR A 53 1.14 -9.06 -1.27
C TYR A 53 1.11 -9.32 -2.79
N GLU A 54 0.51 -10.43 -3.23
CA GLU A 54 0.51 -10.85 -4.65
C GLU A 54 -0.09 -9.79 -5.57
N ARG A 55 -1.09 -9.06 -5.09
CA ARG A 55 -1.75 -8.01 -5.85
C ARG A 55 -0.84 -6.82 -6.17
N TYR A 56 0.14 -6.54 -5.30
CA TYR A 56 0.91 -5.28 -5.37
C TYR A 56 2.42 -5.45 -5.39
N ALA A 57 2.99 -6.60 -5.04
CA ALA A 57 4.43 -6.78 -4.84
C ALA A 57 5.29 -6.30 -6.01
N ALA A 58 4.81 -6.48 -7.25
CA ALA A 58 5.52 -6.07 -8.46
C ALA A 58 5.38 -4.57 -8.77
N SER A 59 4.36 -3.89 -8.24
CA SER A 59 4.02 -2.52 -8.62
C SER A 59 4.04 -1.51 -7.49
N TRP A 60 3.96 -1.96 -6.22
CA TRP A 60 3.99 -1.05 -5.08
C TRP A 60 5.32 -0.31 -5.00
N TYR A 61 5.29 0.97 -4.71
CA TYR A 61 6.48 1.82 -4.61
C TYR A 61 7.44 1.34 -3.50
N PRO A 62 8.75 1.35 -3.74
CA PRO A 62 9.74 1.02 -2.71
C PRO A 62 10.04 2.16 -1.74
N THR A 63 9.76 3.40 -2.16
CA THR A 63 9.99 4.61 -1.36
C THR A 63 8.83 5.56 -1.48
N VAL A 64 8.56 6.29 -0.40
CA VAL A 64 7.57 7.36 -0.37
C VAL A 64 8.03 8.46 0.57
N THR A 65 7.74 9.71 0.22
CA THR A 65 7.89 10.88 1.08
C THR A 65 6.60 11.66 1.11
N PHE A 66 6.29 12.30 2.23
CA PHE A 66 5.11 13.14 2.38
C PHE A 66 5.26 14.12 3.56
N THR A 67 4.51 15.20 3.49
CA THR A 67 4.28 16.11 4.61
C THR A 67 3.03 15.67 5.34
N GLN A 68 3.11 15.52 6.65
CA GLN A 68 2.00 15.17 7.53
C GLN A 68 1.62 16.36 8.40
N LYS A 69 0.35 16.72 8.38
CA LYS A 69 -0.27 17.55 9.39
C LYS A 69 -0.81 16.66 10.49
N SER A 70 -0.16 16.70 11.65
CA SER A 70 -0.53 15.92 12.85
C SER A 70 -1.39 16.77 13.75
N THR A 71 -2.59 16.31 14.10
CA THR A 71 -3.49 17.01 15.03
C THR A 71 -3.76 16.12 16.24
N THR A 72 -3.34 16.56 17.43
CA THR A 72 -3.72 15.94 18.70
C THR A 72 -4.96 16.65 19.25
N PHE A 73 -5.97 15.85 19.65
CA PHE A 73 -7.19 16.34 20.27
C PHE A 73 -7.11 16.07 21.79
N ASN A 74 -7.07 17.11 22.60
CA ASN A 74 -6.96 17.00 24.03
C ASN A 74 -8.33 16.83 24.71
N PRO A 75 -8.40 16.19 25.89
CA PRO A 75 -9.67 16.01 26.61
C PRO A 75 -10.37 17.32 27.03
N ASP A 76 -9.62 18.41 27.12
CA ASP A 76 -10.15 19.75 27.42
C ASP A 76 -10.75 20.49 26.21
N GLY A 77 -10.81 19.82 25.04
CA GLY A 77 -11.30 20.36 23.79
C GLY A 77 -10.29 21.19 23.00
N THR A 78 -9.07 21.39 23.50
CA THR A 78 -8.02 22.05 22.74
C THR A 78 -7.36 21.10 21.74
N THR A 79 -6.72 21.68 20.72
CA THR A 79 -5.96 20.92 19.74
C THR A 79 -4.52 21.40 19.67
N LYS A 80 -3.59 20.46 19.43
CA LYS A 80 -2.19 20.77 19.09
C LYS A 80 -1.95 20.32 17.66
N VAL A 81 -1.48 21.22 16.81
CA VAL A 81 -1.12 20.93 15.41
C VAL A 81 0.37 21.01 15.22
N GLU A 82 0.94 20.01 14.56
CA GLU A 82 2.37 19.94 14.23
C GLU A 82 2.52 19.52 12.75
N THR A 83 3.59 19.98 12.12
CA THR A 83 3.99 19.50 10.80
C THR A 83 5.11 18.50 10.95
N TRP A 84 4.92 17.31 10.38
CA TRP A 84 5.91 16.25 10.32
C TRP A 84 6.31 16.01 8.87
N TYR A 85 7.56 15.63 8.66
CA TYR A 85 8.09 15.27 7.35
C TYR A 85 8.52 13.82 7.37
N GLU A 86 8.04 13.03 6.44
CA GLU A 86 8.23 11.60 6.47
C GLU A 86 8.90 11.07 5.21
N ALA A 87 9.81 10.12 5.42
CA ALA A 87 10.47 9.37 4.36
C ALA A 87 10.46 7.88 4.72
N ALA A 88 9.91 7.04 3.85
CA ALA A 88 9.91 5.59 4.02
C ALA A 88 10.70 4.89 2.91
N LEU A 89 11.44 3.86 3.31
CA LEU A 89 12.07 2.87 2.44
C LEU A 89 11.53 1.50 2.83
N LEU A 90 10.68 0.96 1.97
CA LEU A 90 9.92 -0.26 2.23
C LEU A 90 10.65 -1.52 1.78
N PRO A 91 10.59 -2.59 2.55
CA PRO A 91 9.93 -2.68 3.85
C PRO A 91 10.81 -2.21 5.02
N GLY A 92 10.15 -1.85 6.14
CA GLY A 92 10.73 -1.79 7.47
C GLY A 92 11.42 -0.51 7.87
N LYS A 93 11.47 0.54 7.04
CA LYS A 93 12.16 1.78 7.40
C LYS A 93 11.26 3.01 7.21
N LEU A 94 11.16 3.80 8.29
CA LEU A 94 10.44 5.06 8.29
C LEU A 94 11.22 6.09 9.13
N ARG A 95 11.46 7.24 8.57
CA ARG A 95 11.97 8.43 9.26
C ARG A 95 10.86 9.46 9.36
N ILE A 96 10.73 10.05 10.54
CA ILE A 96 9.81 11.13 10.86
C ILE A 96 10.61 12.28 11.45
N ASP A 97 10.62 13.43 10.80
CA ASP A 97 11.15 14.69 11.33
C ASP A 97 9.98 15.55 11.81
N ILE A 98 9.99 15.97 13.07
CA ILE A 98 8.93 16.78 13.70
C ILE A 98 9.36 18.23 13.74
N GLY A 99 8.53 19.12 13.18
CA GLY A 99 8.79 20.55 13.14
C GLY A 99 9.83 20.94 12.10
N PRO A 100 10.45 22.13 12.24
CA PRO A 100 11.39 22.66 11.28
C PRO A 100 12.57 21.73 11.00
N PRO A 101 13.03 21.68 9.75
CA PRO A 101 14.23 20.92 9.40
C PRO A 101 15.44 21.38 10.22
N GLY A 102 16.16 20.44 10.82
CA GLY A 102 17.36 20.72 11.60
C GLY A 102 17.16 20.80 13.11
N ASP A 103 15.92 20.87 13.61
CA ASP A 103 15.66 20.86 15.05
C ASP A 103 16.05 19.53 15.71
N GLY A 104 16.25 18.47 14.93
CA GLY A 104 16.68 17.16 15.41
C GLY A 104 15.64 16.45 16.27
N ASN A 105 14.35 16.77 16.09
CA ASN A 105 13.25 16.11 16.76
C ASN A 105 12.60 15.12 15.83
N GLY A 106 12.30 13.91 16.30
CA GLY A 106 11.59 12.93 15.48
C GLY A 106 11.78 11.49 15.89
N TYR A 107 11.47 10.62 14.95
CA TYR A 107 11.53 9.16 15.12
C TYR A 107 12.25 8.52 13.95
N LEU A 108 12.95 7.43 14.27
CA LEU A 108 13.50 6.55 13.27
C LEU A 108 13.03 5.13 13.58
N LEU A 109 12.26 4.56 12.66
CA LEU A 109 11.78 3.19 12.72
C LEU A 109 12.62 2.39 11.72
N VAL A 110 13.35 1.41 12.22
CA VAL A 110 14.22 0.57 11.38
C VAL A 110 14.15 -0.87 11.86
N ASP A 111 13.68 -1.75 11.00
CA ASP A 111 13.67 -3.20 11.19
C ASP A 111 13.11 -3.61 12.58
N GLY A 112 11.98 -3.03 12.97
CA GLY A 112 11.28 -3.32 14.23
C GLY A 112 11.87 -2.67 15.47
N ASN A 113 12.71 -1.63 15.30
CA ASN A 113 13.18 -0.78 16.38
C ASN A 113 12.68 0.66 16.17
N VAL A 114 12.32 1.32 17.27
CA VAL A 114 11.95 2.74 17.28
C VAL A 114 12.97 3.51 18.09
N THR A 115 13.63 4.46 17.45
CA THR A 115 14.57 5.40 18.09
C THR A 115 13.93 6.78 18.12
N VAL A 116 13.87 7.39 19.30
CA VAL A 116 13.32 8.74 19.53
C VAL A 116 14.45 9.73 19.64
N PHE A 117 14.34 10.83 18.88
CA PHE A 117 15.28 11.95 18.89
C PHE A 117 14.64 13.20 19.47
N LYS A 118 15.42 13.94 20.25
CA LYS A 118 15.08 15.27 20.71
C LYS A 118 16.33 16.14 20.71
N GLU A 119 16.26 17.28 20.02
CA GLU A 119 17.40 18.21 19.88
C GLU A 119 18.67 17.51 19.37
N GLY A 120 18.50 16.61 18.38
CA GLY A 120 19.57 15.83 17.76
C GLY A 120 20.14 14.69 18.60
N GLN A 121 19.62 14.45 19.80
CA GLN A 121 20.10 13.40 20.69
C GLN A 121 19.12 12.24 20.79
N ILE A 122 19.65 11.02 20.85
CA ILE A 122 18.83 9.82 21.12
C ILE A 122 18.33 9.89 22.58
N LYS A 123 17.03 9.89 22.76
CA LYS A 123 16.37 9.83 24.08
C LYS A 123 15.99 8.42 24.46
N SER A 124 15.61 7.60 23.49
CA SER A 124 15.33 6.17 23.70
C SER A 124 15.49 5.39 22.42
N SER A 125 15.78 4.11 22.53
CA SER A 125 15.71 3.16 21.42
C SER A 125 15.15 1.85 21.97
N VAL A 126 14.03 1.40 21.40
CA VAL A 126 13.29 0.24 21.90
C VAL A 126 12.93 -0.68 20.73
N SER A 127 12.91 -1.99 21.00
CA SER A 127 12.37 -2.96 20.05
C SER A 127 10.84 -2.88 20.09
N GLN A 128 10.26 -2.33 19.05
CA GLN A 128 8.83 -2.12 18.92
C GLN A 128 8.45 -2.08 17.45
N VAL A 129 7.54 -2.96 17.05
CA VAL A 129 6.98 -2.96 15.69
C VAL A 129 5.91 -1.85 15.59
N ASN A 130 5.96 -1.09 14.52
CA ASN A 130 4.87 -0.19 14.15
C ASN A 130 3.93 -0.91 13.18
N MET A 131 2.77 -1.34 13.68
CA MET A 131 1.80 -2.07 12.88
C MET A 131 1.17 -1.21 11.77
N LEU A 132 1.20 0.11 11.86
CA LEU A 132 0.70 0.98 10.78
C LEU A 132 1.66 0.99 9.60
N LEU A 133 2.98 0.98 9.85
CA LEU A 133 3.98 0.79 8.81
C LEU A 133 3.84 -0.60 8.17
N VAL A 134 3.71 -1.65 9.00
CA VAL A 134 3.60 -3.03 8.51
C VAL A 134 2.34 -3.22 7.65
N LEU A 135 1.16 -2.82 8.14
CA LEU A 135 -0.11 -3.09 7.48
C LEU A 135 -0.47 -2.05 6.40
N GLY A 136 -0.05 -0.80 6.58
CA GLY A 136 -0.32 0.28 5.62
C GLY A 136 0.64 0.30 4.43
N PHE A 137 1.85 -0.27 4.59
CA PHE A 137 2.92 -0.15 3.59
C PHE A 137 3.65 -1.46 3.34
N ASP A 138 4.28 -2.05 4.36
CA ASP A 138 5.22 -3.17 4.19
C ASP A 138 4.55 -4.44 3.68
N VAL A 139 3.29 -4.71 4.06
CA VAL A 139 2.52 -5.89 3.66
C VAL A 139 2.46 -6.08 2.15
N TYR A 140 2.59 -4.99 1.39
CA TYR A 140 2.60 -4.99 -0.08
C TYR A 140 4.00 -5.22 -0.68
N LYS A 141 5.06 -5.26 0.13
CA LYS A 141 6.46 -5.39 -0.33
C LYS A 141 7.23 -6.52 0.35
N GLN A 142 6.97 -6.81 1.61
CA GLN A 142 7.59 -7.93 2.31
C GLN A 142 6.83 -9.23 2.08
N THR A 143 7.49 -10.38 2.24
CA THR A 143 6.84 -11.67 2.00
C THR A 143 5.67 -11.92 2.97
N PRO A 144 4.64 -12.68 2.54
CA PRO A 144 3.52 -13.03 3.41
C PRO A 144 3.94 -13.69 4.72
N GLU A 145 4.97 -14.56 4.67
CA GLU A 145 5.51 -15.25 5.83
C GLU A 145 6.09 -14.27 6.85
N ALA A 146 6.81 -13.23 6.39
CA ALA A 146 7.36 -12.19 7.25
C ALA A 146 6.24 -11.40 7.93
N THR A 147 5.22 -10.99 7.18
CA THR A 147 4.06 -10.27 7.71
C THR A 147 3.31 -11.11 8.75
N LEU A 148 3.05 -12.38 8.47
CA LEU A 148 2.36 -13.29 9.38
C LEU A 148 3.17 -13.58 10.65
N ALA A 149 4.49 -13.72 10.53
CA ALA A 149 5.38 -13.88 11.69
C ALA A 149 5.32 -12.64 12.62
N ILE A 150 5.32 -11.43 12.04
CA ILE A 150 5.15 -10.18 12.77
C ILE A 150 3.77 -10.15 13.44
N ALA A 151 2.69 -10.40 12.69
CA ALA A 151 1.34 -10.39 13.24
C ALA A 151 1.19 -11.37 14.41
N LYS A 152 1.72 -12.58 14.29
CA LYS A 152 1.74 -13.57 15.38
C LYS A 152 2.50 -13.07 16.61
N LYS A 153 3.70 -12.51 16.41
CA LYS A 153 4.51 -11.94 17.50
C LYS A 153 3.79 -10.79 18.20
N GLU A 154 3.06 -10.00 17.46
CA GLU A 154 2.28 -8.87 17.95
C GLU A 154 0.92 -9.27 18.55
N GLY A 155 0.60 -10.56 18.62
CA GLY A 155 -0.57 -11.09 19.33
C GLY A 155 -1.87 -11.11 18.53
N PHE A 156 -1.80 -11.08 17.19
CA PHE A 156 -2.98 -11.36 16.37
C PHE A 156 -3.28 -12.87 16.37
N ASP A 157 -4.55 -13.23 16.54
CA ASP A 157 -5.00 -14.62 16.50
C ASP A 157 -5.23 -15.05 15.03
N ALA A 158 -4.25 -15.77 14.47
CA ALA A 158 -4.32 -16.23 13.08
C ALA A 158 -5.45 -17.24 12.82
N GLY A 159 -6.03 -17.85 13.86
CA GLY A 159 -7.17 -18.76 13.74
C GLY A 159 -8.50 -18.04 13.51
N LYS A 160 -8.54 -16.73 13.71
CA LYS A 160 -9.75 -15.93 13.61
C LYS A 160 -9.76 -15.10 12.32
N PHE A 161 -10.74 -15.40 11.49
CA PHE A 161 -10.94 -14.72 10.22
C PHE A 161 -12.42 -14.75 9.86
N HIS A 162 -12.96 -13.62 9.41
CA HIS A 162 -14.32 -13.54 8.88
C HIS A 162 -14.51 -12.38 7.92
N GLU A 163 -15.68 -12.29 7.34
CA GLU A 163 -16.09 -11.21 6.44
C GLU A 163 -17.16 -10.34 7.12
N ASP A 164 -17.12 -9.04 6.84
CA ASP A 164 -18.12 -8.08 7.30
C ASP A 164 -18.23 -6.89 6.33
N THR A 165 -18.93 -5.86 6.76
CA THR A 165 -19.08 -4.59 6.04
C THR A 165 -18.57 -3.45 6.92
N TRP A 166 -17.76 -2.56 6.35
CA TRP A 166 -17.26 -1.35 6.99
C TRP A 166 -17.53 -0.13 6.09
N GLU A 167 -18.25 0.87 6.62
CA GLU A 167 -18.62 2.08 5.87
C GLU A 167 -19.25 1.77 4.50
N GLY A 168 -20.14 0.74 4.48
CA GLY A 168 -20.84 0.30 3.28
C GLY A 168 -20.00 -0.53 2.30
N LYS A 169 -18.75 -0.83 2.62
CA LYS A 169 -17.85 -1.64 1.79
C LYS A 169 -17.58 -3.01 2.41
N PRO A 170 -17.52 -4.08 1.59
CA PRO A 170 -17.16 -5.40 2.09
C PRO A 170 -15.69 -5.42 2.53
N VAL A 171 -15.44 -6.04 3.69
CA VAL A 171 -14.12 -6.17 4.28
C VAL A 171 -13.83 -7.61 4.71
N TYR A 172 -12.54 -7.93 4.80
CA TYR A 172 -11.99 -9.07 5.51
C TYR A 172 -11.48 -8.63 6.87
N ILE A 173 -11.68 -9.43 7.89
CA ILE A 173 -11.24 -9.19 9.27
C ILE A 173 -10.37 -10.35 9.71
N PHE A 174 -9.16 -10.02 10.16
CA PHE A 174 -8.17 -10.96 10.68
C PHE A 174 -7.90 -10.65 12.15
N GLY A 175 -7.92 -11.68 13.01
CA GLY A 175 -7.52 -11.59 14.42
C GLY A 175 -8.66 -11.63 15.41
N ALA A 176 -9.93 -11.57 14.99
CA ALA A 176 -11.08 -11.56 15.88
C ALA A 176 -12.28 -12.35 15.36
N GLU A 177 -13.15 -12.76 16.26
CA GLU A 177 -14.47 -13.31 15.94
C GLU A 177 -15.44 -12.19 15.53
N LYS A 178 -16.49 -12.56 14.81
CA LYS A 178 -17.53 -11.62 14.40
C LYS A 178 -18.21 -10.96 15.62
N GLY A 179 -18.23 -9.62 15.61
CA GLY A 179 -18.80 -8.81 16.69
C GLY A 179 -17.82 -8.51 17.83
N ASP A 180 -16.63 -9.09 17.84
CA ASP A 180 -15.57 -8.72 18.78
C ASP A 180 -14.84 -7.47 18.27
N LEU A 181 -15.00 -6.34 18.96
CA LEU A 181 -14.32 -5.08 18.65
C LEU A 181 -13.21 -4.71 19.64
N LYS A 182 -12.81 -5.66 20.52
CA LYS A 182 -11.78 -5.43 21.55
C LYS A 182 -10.49 -6.16 21.28
N SER A 183 -10.57 -7.39 20.75
CA SER A 183 -9.39 -8.17 20.40
C SER A 183 -8.58 -7.50 19.30
N LYS A 184 -7.26 -7.72 19.34
CA LYS A 184 -6.35 -7.20 18.32
C LYS A 184 -6.68 -7.76 16.94
N GLN A 185 -7.02 -6.91 16.00
CA GLN A 185 -7.50 -7.28 14.67
C GLN A 185 -7.22 -6.19 13.64
N PHE A 186 -7.08 -6.57 12.38
CA PHE A 186 -7.03 -5.62 11.29
C PHE A 186 -8.03 -5.95 10.18
N TRP A 187 -8.45 -4.92 9.47
CA TRP A 187 -9.51 -4.96 8.48
C TRP A 187 -8.96 -4.55 7.11
N VAL A 188 -9.37 -5.27 6.07
CA VAL A 188 -8.91 -5.06 4.69
C VAL A 188 -10.11 -4.93 3.77
N GLU A 189 -10.19 -3.83 3.02
CA GLU A 189 -11.21 -3.64 1.98
C GLU A 189 -11.01 -4.67 0.86
N LYS A 190 -12.07 -5.41 0.51
CA LYS A 190 -11.99 -6.54 -0.42
C LYS A 190 -11.63 -6.14 -1.85
N ASP A 191 -12.21 -5.07 -2.37
CA ASP A 191 -12.09 -4.70 -3.78
C ASP A 191 -10.65 -4.34 -4.16
N ARG A 192 -9.96 -3.62 -3.29
CA ARG A 192 -8.59 -3.16 -3.53
C ARG A 192 -7.54 -3.87 -2.68
N MET A 193 -7.94 -4.77 -1.75
CA MET A 193 -7.03 -5.41 -0.79
C MET A 193 -6.20 -4.39 -0.01
N LEU A 194 -6.83 -3.29 0.42
CA LEU A 194 -6.18 -2.23 1.19
C LEU A 194 -6.53 -2.35 2.67
N PHE A 195 -5.51 -2.23 3.51
CA PHE A 195 -5.68 -2.12 4.96
C PHE A 195 -6.49 -0.86 5.28
N VAL A 196 -7.56 -0.98 6.06
CA VAL A 196 -8.45 0.16 6.35
C VAL A 196 -8.65 0.43 7.84
N ARG A 197 -8.40 -0.55 8.73
CA ARG A 197 -8.66 -0.39 10.15
C ARG A 197 -7.82 -1.33 11.00
N LEU A 198 -7.31 -0.84 12.11
CA LEU A 198 -6.67 -1.61 13.18
C LEU A 198 -7.43 -1.37 14.49
N LEU A 199 -7.87 -2.44 15.13
CA LEU A 199 -8.34 -2.41 16.51
C LEU A 199 -7.34 -3.12 17.41
N GLN A 200 -7.04 -2.53 18.57
CA GLN A 200 -6.16 -3.12 19.58
C GLN A 200 -6.42 -2.50 20.94
N PRO A 201 -6.01 -3.15 22.03
CA PRO A 201 -5.98 -2.51 23.34
C PRO A 201 -5.14 -1.22 23.31
N ASP A 202 -5.60 -0.15 23.94
CA ASP A 202 -4.83 1.08 24.05
C ASP A 202 -3.58 0.85 24.94
N ARG A 203 -2.47 1.47 24.57
CA ARG A 203 -1.19 1.26 25.25
C ARG A 203 -1.14 1.89 26.64
N SER A 204 -1.85 2.99 26.84
CA SER A 204 -1.89 3.72 28.12
C SER A 204 -2.90 3.12 29.08
N ASP A 205 -3.98 2.53 28.57
CA ASP A 205 -5.02 1.87 29.32
C ASP A 205 -5.54 0.65 28.54
N PRO A 206 -5.05 -0.57 28.84
CA PRO A 206 -5.45 -1.79 28.12
C PRO A 206 -6.94 -2.16 28.23
N ASN A 207 -7.70 -1.50 29.12
CA ASN A 207 -9.16 -1.68 29.18
C ASN A 207 -9.88 -0.89 28.08
N LYS A 208 -9.21 0.08 27.45
CA LYS A 208 -9.71 0.86 26.31
C LYS A 208 -9.30 0.25 25.01
N THR A 209 -10.10 0.54 23.98
CA THR A 209 -9.83 0.11 22.61
C THR A 209 -9.31 1.27 21.79
N GLN A 210 -8.14 1.11 21.21
CA GLN A 210 -7.63 1.99 20.16
C GLN A 210 -8.14 1.51 18.80
N ASP A 211 -8.81 2.41 18.07
CA ASP A 211 -9.36 2.20 16.73
C ASP A 211 -8.66 3.15 15.77
N ILE A 212 -7.82 2.60 14.90
CA ILE A 212 -7.06 3.38 13.91
C ILE A 212 -7.64 3.12 12.54
N ARG A 213 -7.99 4.19 11.82
CA ARG A 213 -8.69 4.18 10.54
C ARG A 213 -7.85 4.81 9.46
N PHE A 214 -7.70 4.11 8.35
CA PHE A 214 -7.02 4.56 7.14
C PHE A 214 -8.07 4.92 6.08
N ALA A 215 -8.10 6.18 5.67
CA ALA A 215 -9.11 6.75 4.79
C ALA A 215 -8.48 7.60 3.67
N ASP A 216 -9.34 8.14 2.80
CA ASP A 216 -8.93 8.98 1.66
C ASP A 216 -7.79 8.36 0.83
N TYR A 217 -8.00 7.10 0.43
CA TYR A 217 -7.01 6.39 -0.39
C TYR A 217 -6.86 7.02 -1.77
N ARG A 218 -5.64 7.43 -2.10
CA ARG A 218 -5.24 8.01 -3.38
C ARG A 218 -4.30 7.08 -4.13
N ARG A 219 -4.39 7.07 -5.45
CA ARG A 219 -3.41 6.35 -6.28
C ARG A 219 -2.04 7.01 -6.15
N LEU A 220 -1.00 6.18 -5.99
CA LEU A 220 0.38 6.63 -5.88
C LEU A 220 1.30 5.60 -6.56
N GLY A 221 1.96 5.99 -7.64
CA GLY A 221 2.74 5.04 -8.43
C GLY A 221 1.91 3.84 -8.86
N GLY A 222 2.41 2.64 -8.65
CA GLY A 222 1.67 1.38 -8.88
C GLY A 222 0.84 0.90 -7.70
N GLY A 223 0.75 1.68 -6.63
CA GLY A 223 0.04 1.36 -5.39
C GLY A 223 -0.98 2.41 -4.96
N TRP A 224 -1.14 2.54 -3.66
CA TRP A 224 -2.07 3.47 -3.00
C TRP A 224 -1.45 4.03 -1.72
N ILE A 225 -1.93 5.19 -1.27
CA ILE A 225 -1.65 5.75 0.04
C ILE A 225 -2.94 6.25 0.66
N ALA A 226 -3.17 5.96 1.95
CA ALA A 226 -4.20 6.63 2.73
C ALA A 226 -3.72 8.05 3.02
N ALA A 227 -4.45 9.06 2.60
CA ALA A 227 -4.08 10.46 2.86
C ALA A 227 -4.67 11.00 4.16
N LEU A 228 -5.50 10.21 4.85
CA LEU A 228 -6.04 10.49 6.16
C LEU A 228 -5.91 9.26 7.05
N VAL A 229 -5.32 9.44 8.24
CA VAL A 229 -5.33 8.45 9.32
C VAL A 229 -5.96 9.08 10.55
N GLU A 230 -6.90 8.40 11.17
CA GLU A 230 -7.55 8.82 12.41
C GLU A 230 -7.33 7.78 13.50
N VAL A 231 -7.03 8.24 14.69
CA VAL A 231 -6.91 7.42 15.90
C VAL A 231 -8.00 7.79 16.88
N HIS A 232 -8.80 6.80 17.26
CA HIS A 232 -9.85 6.92 18.27
C HIS A 232 -9.51 6.03 19.47
N VAL A 233 -9.87 6.46 20.65
CA VAL A 233 -9.81 5.66 21.90
C VAL A 233 -11.20 5.64 22.50
N ASP A 234 -11.80 4.46 22.64
CA ASP A 234 -13.19 4.26 23.06
C ASP A 234 -14.21 5.14 22.30
N GLY A 235 -13.96 5.34 20.99
CA GLY A 235 -14.82 6.12 20.10
C GLY A 235 -14.48 7.60 20.01
N GLU A 236 -13.71 8.15 20.95
CA GLU A 236 -13.28 9.56 20.92
C GLU A 236 -12.04 9.73 20.05
N LYS A 237 -12.08 10.67 19.11
CA LYS A 237 -10.92 10.98 18.27
C LYS A 237 -9.86 11.70 19.08
N VAL A 238 -8.66 11.09 19.17
CA VAL A 238 -7.54 11.60 19.94
C VAL A 238 -6.39 12.11 19.06
N PHE A 239 -6.30 11.63 17.82
CA PHE A 239 -5.25 12.02 16.89
C PHE A 239 -5.71 11.88 15.44
N SER A 240 -5.18 12.74 14.55
CA SER A 240 -5.32 12.57 13.10
C SER A 240 -4.06 13.00 12.36
N GLU A 241 -3.85 12.36 11.22
CA GLU A 241 -2.79 12.60 10.26
C GLU A 241 -3.40 12.92 8.90
N GLU A 242 -3.04 14.07 8.33
CA GLU A 242 -3.43 14.46 6.98
C GLU A 242 -2.18 14.57 6.11
N TYR A 243 -2.08 13.77 5.04
CA TYR A 243 -0.90 13.71 4.18
C TYR A 243 -1.05 14.60 2.95
N SER A 244 -0.01 15.36 2.67
CA SER A 244 0.14 16.24 1.51
C SER A 244 1.53 16.08 0.88
N GLU A 245 1.74 16.66 -0.29
CA GLU A 245 3.02 16.66 -1.01
C GLU A 245 3.61 15.25 -1.19
N ILE A 246 2.74 14.27 -1.41
CA ILE A 246 3.08 12.86 -1.45
C ILE A 246 3.82 12.52 -2.74
N LYS A 247 5.00 11.90 -2.63
CA LYS A 247 5.83 11.48 -3.77
C LYS A 247 6.28 10.03 -3.59
N SER A 248 6.09 9.16 -4.59
CA SER A 248 6.63 7.80 -4.64
C SER A 248 7.91 7.73 -5.45
N ASP A 249 8.62 6.61 -5.31
CA ASP A 249 9.81 6.26 -6.08
C ASP A 249 10.94 7.31 -5.97
N VAL A 250 10.98 7.99 -4.83
CA VAL A 250 11.99 9.01 -4.51
C VAL A 250 13.32 8.31 -4.23
N LYS A 251 14.42 8.85 -4.78
CA LYS A 251 15.76 8.36 -4.45
C LYS A 251 16.14 8.84 -3.04
N LEU A 252 16.23 7.90 -2.11
CA LEU A 252 16.66 8.16 -0.73
C LEU A 252 18.05 7.58 -0.49
N ASP A 253 18.93 8.34 0.16
CA ASP A 253 20.20 7.82 0.65
C ASP A 253 19.94 6.90 1.85
N PRO A 254 20.48 5.67 1.89
CA PRO A 254 20.37 4.80 3.05
C PRO A 254 20.79 5.43 4.38
N ALA A 255 21.71 6.41 4.36
CA ALA A 255 22.14 7.18 5.53
C ALA A 255 20.98 7.91 6.24
N VAL A 256 19.90 8.22 5.52
CA VAL A 256 18.68 8.83 6.07
C VAL A 256 18.09 7.98 7.19
N PHE A 257 18.30 6.66 7.13
CA PHE A 257 17.79 5.68 8.10
C PHE A 257 18.86 5.18 9.10
N ASP A 258 20.07 5.81 9.14
CA ASP A 258 21.08 5.51 10.16
C ASP A 258 20.88 6.43 11.40
N PRO A 259 20.61 5.85 12.60
CA PRO A 259 20.43 6.64 13.81
C PRO A 259 21.59 7.58 14.13
N ARG A 260 22.83 7.19 13.74
CA ARG A 260 24.03 8.00 13.99
C ARG A 260 24.10 9.23 13.08
N GLN A 261 23.32 9.23 12.01
CA GLN A 261 23.30 10.28 10.99
C GLN A 261 21.97 11.05 10.96
N PHE A 262 21.11 10.88 11.97
CA PHE A 262 19.79 11.52 12.00
C PHE A 262 19.82 13.04 11.78
N THR A 263 20.82 13.72 12.34
CA THR A 263 20.98 15.20 12.19
C THR A 263 21.83 15.60 11.00
N SER A 264 22.67 14.71 10.46
CA SER A 264 23.63 15.03 9.38
C SER A 264 23.19 14.51 8.01
N ALA A 265 22.42 13.43 7.96
CA ALA A 265 21.91 12.93 6.69
C ALA A 265 20.82 13.86 6.14
N HIS A 266 21.08 14.36 4.96
CA HIS A 266 20.13 15.23 4.26
C HIS A 266 19.27 14.41 3.30
N TRP A 267 18.00 14.73 3.26
CA TRP A 267 17.06 14.24 2.26
C TRP A 267 16.16 15.39 1.82
N GLU A 268 15.77 15.36 0.57
CA GLU A 268 14.87 16.39 0.03
C GLU A 268 13.47 16.17 0.61
N LYS A 269 13.08 17.04 1.52
CA LYS A 269 11.75 17.03 2.13
C LYS A 269 10.70 17.43 1.10
N PRO A 270 9.47 16.89 1.20
CA PRO A 270 8.37 17.27 0.32
C PRO A 270 8.05 18.74 0.31
#